data_1d0125780ff10a3b421722badb76d2b4
#
_entry.id   1d0125780ff10a3b421722badb76d2b4
#
_cell.length_a   1.000
_cell.length_b   1.000
_cell.length_c   1.000
_cell.angle_alpha   90.00
_cell.angle_beta   90.00
_cell.angle_gamma   90.00
#
_symmetry.space_group_name_H-M   'P 1'
#
loop_
_entity.id
_entity.type
_entity.pdbx_description
1 polymer ?
#
loop_
_entity_poly.entity_id
_entity_poly.type
_entity_poly.pdbx_seq_one_letter_code
_entity_poly.pdbx_strand_id
1 'polypeptide(L)'
;MNFILSEMTFLRYFMPLIIEGNHRGIKSKMYVGKNNKYNNPRIFLDHLERLSRKHNFEILEIQDADKCTGIVFLIEGVGCDRLDRSRTTTVSMTYMTDYSGLYDSYVDKVDHIIFPSRYFAEIYNKKSPKNLYLGSPKYDITLDKNEINEKYKLTNNKKALIIYPKTIYKSSVDLDRIYFILENLGYDIVVKSRGKDPVNDKKHKGDAYYSDKSWYPHTTMELIEVSDIVINFNSTGVKECVLLRTPLINFNVKPWMPLKELYDYEYCHKFQKDFEDKEFEDVVNDLTSKDLTKAFDTSIQEHLFAGDSSKRILD
;
A
#
# COMPACT_ATOMS: atom_id res chain seq x y z
N MET A 1 9.95 5.50 20.74
CA MET A 1 9.47 4.32 19.99
C MET A 1 10.61 3.73 19.18
N ASN A 2 10.60 2.43 18.98
CA ASN A 2 11.66 1.73 18.23
C ASN A 2 11.04 0.96 17.06
N PHE A 3 11.78 0.87 15.95
CA PHE A 3 11.33 0.23 14.72
C PHE A 3 12.43 -0.66 14.17
N ILE A 4 12.11 -1.88 13.74
CA ILE A 4 13.06 -2.76 13.05
C ILE A 4 12.77 -2.71 11.55
N LEU A 5 13.65 -2.06 10.80
CA LEU A 5 13.54 -1.95 9.35
C LEU A 5 14.38 -3.00 8.66
N SER A 6 13.77 -4.08 8.21
CA SER A 6 14.41 -5.14 7.41
C SER A 6 14.24 -4.94 5.91
N GLU A 7 13.20 -4.20 5.48
CA GLU A 7 12.92 -3.88 4.08
C GLU A 7 12.41 -2.45 3.95
N MET A 8 12.78 -1.76 2.87
CA MET A 8 12.33 -0.39 2.59
C MET A 8 10.80 -0.29 2.48
N THR A 9 10.14 -1.35 2.03
CA THR A 9 8.67 -1.41 1.94
C THR A 9 7.96 -1.22 3.29
N PHE A 10 8.64 -1.43 4.40
CA PHE A 10 8.07 -1.23 5.74
C PHE A 10 7.99 0.24 6.16
N LEU A 11 8.72 1.13 5.49
CA LEU A 11 8.66 2.57 5.75
C LEU A 11 7.22 3.12 5.66
N ARG A 12 6.42 2.60 4.73
CA ARG A 12 5.03 3.03 4.57
C ARG A 12 4.14 2.77 5.80
N TYR A 13 4.57 1.86 6.69
CA TYR A 13 3.88 1.58 7.96
C TYR A 13 4.51 2.36 9.11
N PHE A 14 5.83 2.51 9.11
CA PHE A 14 6.56 3.13 10.21
C PHE A 14 6.53 4.65 10.16
N MET A 15 6.63 5.25 8.97
CA MET A 15 6.68 6.70 8.84
C MET A 15 5.44 7.42 9.40
N PRO A 16 4.20 6.97 9.17
CA PRO A 16 3.04 7.60 9.78
C PRO A 16 3.07 7.55 11.32
N LEU A 17 3.53 6.43 11.91
CA LEU A 17 3.71 6.32 13.37
C LEU A 17 4.80 7.26 13.89
N ILE A 18 5.90 7.43 13.15
CA ILE A 18 6.98 8.35 13.51
C ILE A 18 6.47 9.80 13.47
N ILE A 19 5.71 10.16 12.44
CA ILE A 19 5.16 11.51 12.27
C ILE A 19 4.17 11.82 13.40
N GLU A 20 3.24 10.93 13.67
CA GLU A 20 2.29 11.07 14.78
C GLU A 20 3.01 11.11 16.13
N GLY A 21 4.02 10.24 16.33
CA GLY A 21 4.84 10.24 17.53
C GLY A 21 5.57 11.58 17.74
N ASN A 22 6.10 12.18 16.69
CA ASN A 22 6.74 13.51 16.77
C ASN A 22 5.76 14.60 17.20
N HIS A 23 4.51 14.57 16.70
CA HIS A 23 3.46 15.50 17.14
C HIS A 23 3.17 15.37 18.64
N ARG A 24 3.39 14.18 19.21
CA ARG A 24 3.24 13.90 20.65
C ARG A 24 4.54 14.06 21.45
N GLY A 25 5.62 14.51 20.83
CA GLY A 25 6.94 14.65 21.47
C GLY A 25 7.66 13.32 21.75
N ILE A 26 7.24 12.22 21.11
CA ILE A 26 7.83 10.89 21.29
C ILE A 26 9.01 10.72 20.35
N LYS A 27 10.20 10.49 20.90
CA LYS A 27 11.40 10.21 20.09
C LYS A 27 11.35 8.83 19.47
N SER A 28 11.78 8.72 18.22
CA SER A 28 11.78 7.49 17.44
C SER A 28 13.19 7.05 17.06
N LYS A 29 13.44 5.74 17.10
CA LYS A 29 14.68 5.09 16.68
C LYS A 29 14.38 4.00 15.66
N MET A 30 15.15 3.93 14.60
CA MET A 30 15.00 2.94 13.55
C MET A 30 16.27 2.10 13.42
N TYR A 31 16.16 0.83 13.73
CA TYR A 31 17.26 -0.13 13.64
C TYR A 31 17.28 -0.76 12.25
N VAL A 32 18.40 -0.61 11.55
CA VAL A 32 18.52 -0.90 10.11
C VAL A 32 19.63 -1.90 9.85
N GLY A 33 19.33 -2.98 9.15
CA GLY A 33 20.32 -3.97 8.75
C GLY A 33 21.10 -3.54 7.51
N LYS A 34 22.42 -3.46 7.58
CA LYS A 34 23.29 -3.19 6.42
C LYS A 34 23.42 -4.37 5.47
N ASN A 35 23.29 -5.60 5.98
CA ASN A 35 23.45 -6.84 5.22
C ASN A 35 22.16 -7.64 5.26
N ASN A 36 21.40 -7.56 4.19
CA ASN A 36 20.17 -8.31 4.06
C ASN A 36 20.46 -9.72 3.54
N LYS A 37 20.22 -10.76 4.35
CA LYS A 37 20.28 -12.18 3.94
C LYS A 37 19.29 -12.53 2.83
N TYR A 38 18.34 -11.66 2.55
CA TYR A 38 17.27 -11.89 1.58
C TYR A 38 17.47 -11.03 0.34
N ASN A 39 18.52 -10.99 -0.35
CA ASN A 39 18.72 -10.41 -1.71
C ASN A 39 17.62 -9.43 -2.23
N ASN A 40 16.95 -8.72 -1.33
CA ASN A 40 15.79 -7.92 -1.60
C ASN A 40 16.01 -6.45 -1.27
N PRO A 41 15.25 -5.55 -1.87
CA PRO A 41 15.72 -4.25 -2.28
C PRO A 41 16.50 -3.59 -1.17
N ARG A 42 17.72 -3.31 -1.54
CA ARG A 42 18.75 -2.65 -0.75
C ARG A 42 18.11 -1.55 0.10
N ILE A 43 18.50 -1.47 1.35
CA ILE A 43 18.19 -0.32 2.15
C ILE A 43 18.91 0.87 1.53
N PHE A 44 18.14 1.84 1.07
CA PHE A 44 18.67 3.07 0.48
C PHE A 44 18.97 4.06 1.60
N LEU A 45 20.18 4.00 2.14
CA LEU A 45 20.58 4.81 3.29
C LEU A 45 20.41 6.31 3.02
N ASP A 46 20.80 6.81 1.86
CA ASP A 46 20.67 8.22 1.51
C ASP A 46 19.21 8.71 1.60
N HIS A 47 18.27 7.87 1.18
CA HIS A 47 16.86 8.20 1.29
C HIS A 47 16.38 8.16 2.75
N LEU A 48 16.80 7.15 3.49
CA LEU A 48 16.46 6.99 4.90
C LEU A 48 17.01 8.16 5.74
N GLU A 49 18.23 8.62 5.46
CA GLU A 49 18.84 9.78 6.10
C GLU A 49 18.09 11.08 5.79
N ARG A 50 17.61 11.25 4.55
CA ARG A 50 16.75 12.40 4.21
C ARG A 50 15.45 12.38 5.00
N LEU A 51 14.79 11.21 5.11
CA LEU A 51 13.59 11.05 5.92
C LEU A 51 13.87 11.27 7.41
N SER A 52 14.99 10.77 7.92
CA SER A 52 15.41 10.96 9.31
C SER A 52 15.56 12.44 9.65
N ARG A 53 16.24 13.21 8.79
CA ARG A 53 16.38 14.68 8.97
C ARG A 53 15.03 15.40 8.88
N LYS A 54 14.17 15.02 7.91
CA LYS A 54 12.86 15.65 7.72
C LYS A 54 11.90 15.36 8.86
N HIS A 55 11.92 14.14 9.41
CA HIS A 55 10.94 13.65 10.37
C HIS A 55 11.54 13.31 11.73
N ASN A 56 12.75 13.81 12.02
CA ASN A 56 13.41 13.77 13.31
C ASN A 56 13.38 12.39 14.00
N PHE A 57 13.99 11.38 13.39
CA PHE A 57 14.22 10.08 14.01
C PHE A 57 15.68 9.64 13.88
N GLU A 58 16.15 8.81 14.80
CA GLU A 58 17.52 8.30 14.83
C GLU A 58 17.63 7.01 14.02
N ILE A 59 18.70 6.86 13.23
CA ILE A 59 19.03 5.63 12.51
C ILE A 59 20.15 4.91 13.26
N LEU A 60 19.94 3.67 13.61
CA LEU A 60 20.87 2.80 14.36
C LEU A 60 21.15 1.50 13.59
N GLU A 61 22.26 0.87 13.91
CA GLU A 61 22.59 -0.44 13.36
C GLU A 61 21.71 -1.53 13.97
N ILE A 62 21.29 -2.49 13.16
CA ILE A 62 20.42 -3.59 13.60
C ILE A 62 21.06 -4.46 14.70
N GLN A 63 22.38 -4.52 14.74
CA GLN A 63 23.12 -5.25 15.78
C GLN A 63 22.97 -4.65 17.17
N ASP A 64 22.59 -3.37 17.27
CA ASP A 64 22.31 -2.71 18.54
C ASP A 64 20.86 -2.89 19.02
N ALA A 65 20.05 -3.65 18.28
CA ALA A 65 18.65 -3.89 18.62
C ALA A 65 18.48 -4.70 19.93
N ASP A 66 19.48 -5.51 20.30
CA ASP A 66 19.51 -6.22 21.58
C ASP A 66 19.54 -5.29 22.80
N LYS A 67 20.05 -4.06 22.62
CA LYS A 67 20.09 -3.01 23.66
C LYS A 67 18.81 -2.20 23.74
N CYS A 68 17.87 -2.44 22.85
CA CYS A 68 16.61 -1.71 22.77
C CYS A 68 15.75 -1.93 24.02
N THR A 69 14.99 -0.92 24.42
CA THR A 69 14.06 -0.99 25.54
C THR A 69 12.72 -0.35 25.18
N GLY A 70 11.65 -0.80 25.83
CA GLY A 70 10.29 -0.27 25.61
C GLY A 70 9.60 -0.83 24.37
N ILE A 71 8.72 -0.05 23.75
CA ILE A 71 7.90 -0.53 22.62
C ILE A 71 8.71 -0.60 21.34
N VAL A 72 8.64 -1.76 20.67
CA VAL A 72 9.29 -2.04 19.38
C VAL A 72 8.25 -2.45 18.34
N PHE A 73 8.17 -1.70 17.26
CA PHE A 73 7.30 -1.98 16.12
C PHE A 73 8.01 -2.84 15.08
N LEU A 74 7.32 -3.87 14.64
CA LEU A 74 7.78 -4.88 13.68
C LEU A 74 6.76 -5.04 12.56
N ILE A 75 7.18 -5.64 11.45
CA ILE A 75 6.28 -6.16 10.43
C ILE A 75 6.41 -7.69 10.40
N GLU A 76 5.27 -8.40 10.57
CA GLU A 76 5.19 -9.87 10.54
C GLU A 76 6.25 -10.56 11.44
N GLY A 77 6.54 -9.95 12.59
CA GLY A 77 7.51 -10.46 13.54
C GLY A 77 8.97 -10.44 13.09
N VAL A 78 9.27 -9.86 11.92
CA VAL A 78 10.63 -9.85 11.38
C VAL A 78 11.58 -9.08 12.29
N GLY A 79 12.62 -9.76 12.76
CA GLY A 79 13.63 -9.20 13.66
C GLY A 79 13.32 -9.32 15.15
N CYS A 80 12.21 -9.96 15.54
CA CYS A 80 11.88 -10.19 16.95
C CYS A 80 12.91 -11.05 17.70
N ASP A 81 13.61 -11.93 17.00
CA ASP A 81 14.69 -12.78 17.51
C ASP A 81 15.96 -12.04 17.91
N ARG A 82 16.06 -10.75 17.56
CA ARG A 82 17.18 -9.87 17.90
C ARG A 82 16.95 -9.05 19.16
N LEU A 83 15.76 -9.13 19.74
CA LEU A 83 15.33 -8.29 20.85
C LEU A 83 15.45 -9.03 22.18
N ASP A 84 15.87 -8.32 23.22
CA ASP A 84 15.73 -8.78 24.58
C ASP A 84 14.28 -8.60 25.06
N ARG A 85 13.53 -9.68 25.06
CA ARG A 85 12.12 -9.68 25.41
C ARG A 85 11.82 -9.34 26.87
N SER A 86 12.80 -9.40 27.73
CA SER A 86 12.66 -8.97 29.13
C SER A 86 12.57 -7.43 29.27
N ARG A 87 13.03 -6.72 28.22
CA ARG A 87 13.17 -5.25 28.21
C ARG A 87 12.31 -4.57 27.16
N THR A 88 11.67 -5.34 26.28
CA THR A 88 10.90 -4.82 25.14
C THR A 88 9.49 -5.39 25.10
N THR A 89 8.54 -4.55 24.67
CA THR A 89 7.20 -4.97 24.26
C THR A 89 7.12 -4.91 22.74
N THR A 90 6.87 -6.03 22.11
CA THR A 90 6.87 -6.16 20.66
C THR A 90 5.47 -6.02 20.10
N VAL A 91 5.30 -5.09 19.16
CA VAL A 91 4.05 -4.82 18.44
C VAL A 91 4.27 -5.09 16.97
N SER A 92 3.69 -6.17 16.44
CA SER A 92 3.81 -6.55 15.05
C SER A 92 2.61 -6.09 14.24
N MET A 93 2.84 -5.49 13.09
CA MET A 93 1.78 -5.18 12.12
C MET A 93 1.77 -6.20 10.99
N THR A 94 0.59 -6.51 10.46
CA THR A 94 0.45 -7.39 9.29
C THR A 94 0.83 -6.62 8.02
N TYR A 95 1.81 -7.13 7.25
CA TYR A 95 2.26 -6.50 6.00
C TYR A 95 1.26 -6.71 4.87
N MET A 96 0.88 -7.96 4.67
CA MET A 96 -0.14 -8.31 3.68
C MET A 96 -1.49 -8.41 4.39
N THR A 97 -2.26 -7.35 4.28
CA THR A 97 -3.59 -7.28 4.87
C THR A 97 -4.55 -8.35 4.34
N ASP A 98 -4.25 -8.88 3.19
CA ASP A 98 -4.99 -9.87 2.42
C ASP A 98 -4.37 -11.28 2.46
N TYR A 99 -3.29 -11.46 3.21
CA TYR A 99 -2.65 -12.78 3.37
C TYR A 99 -1.85 -12.84 4.68
N SER A 100 -2.33 -13.63 5.59
CA SER A 100 -1.68 -13.83 6.89
C SER A 100 -0.92 -15.16 6.97
N GLY A 101 -0.38 -15.64 5.84
CA GLY A 101 0.32 -16.93 5.77
C GLY A 101 1.54 -17.05 6.67
N LEU A 102 2.12 -15.91 7.07
CA LEU A 102 3.22 -15.89 8.03
C LEU A 102 2.77 -15.77 9.48
N TYR A 103 1.47 -15.50 9.74
CA TYR A 103 0.96 -15.26 11.08
C TYR A 103 1.37 -16.34 12.09
N ASP A 104 1.18 -17.59 11.74
CA ASP A 104 1.47 -18.72 12.62
C ASP A 104 2.97 -18.86 12.91
N SER A 105 3.82 -18.28 12.09
CA SER A 105 5.29 -18.29 12.27
C SER A 105 5.79 -17.29 13.32
N TYR A 106 4.98 -16.27 13.65
CA TYR A 106 5.42 -15.20 14.55
C TYR A 106 4.43 -14.87 15.70
N VAL A 107 3.20 -15.39 15.68
CA VAL A 107 2.19 -15.06 16.70
C VAL A 107 2.68 -15.31 18.14
N ASP A 108 3.45 -16.37 18.36
CA ASP A 108 4.00 -16.70 19.67
C ASP A 108 5.26 -15.92 20.02
N LYS A 109 5.88 -15.26 19.03
CA LYS A 109 7.11 -14.51 19.18
C LYS A 109 6.93 -13.02 19.46
N VAL A 110 5.70 -12.52 19.43
CA VAL A 110 5.38 -11.11 19.66
C VAL A 110 4.32 -10.96 20.74
N ASP A 111 4.24 -9.78 21.34
CA ASP A 111 3.29 -9.51 22.42
C ASP A 111 1.94 -9.06 21.87
N HIS A 112 1.94 -8.23 20.84
CA HIS A 112 0.73 -7.73 20.19
C HIS A 112 0.82 -7.82 18.67
N ILE A 113 -0.33 -7.99 18.01
CA ILE A 113 -0.43 -8.04 16.54
C ILE A 113 -1.53 -7.07 16.10
N ILE A 114 -1.19 -6.11 15.26
CA ILE A 114 -2.12 -5.15 14.70
C ILE A 114 -2.63 -5.64 13.34
N PHE A 115 -3.93 -5.83 13.26
CA PHE A 115 -4.66 -6.05 12.00
C PHE A 115 -5.30 -4.75 11.52
N PRO A 116 -5.40 -4.55 10.20
CA PRO A 116 -6.07 -3.38 9.63
C PRO A 116 -7.56 -3.35 9.95
N SER A 117 -8.21 -4.50 10.08
CA SER A 117 -9.59 -4.63 10.54
C SER A 117 -9.86 -6.03 11.10
N ARG A 118 -10.99 -6.20 11.78
CA ARG A 118 -11.45 -7.51 12.25
C ARG A 118 -11.74 -8.45 11.08
N TYR A 119 -12.31 -7.93 10.00
CA TYR A 119 -12.58 -8.65 8.77
C TYR A 119 -11.37 -9.46 8.27
N PHE A 120 -10.18 -8.86 8.20
CA PHE A 120 -8.97 -9.57 7.73
C PHE A 120 -8.50 -10.67 8.67
N ALA A 121 -8.74 -10.56 9.97
CA ALA A 121 -8.43 -11.64 10.90
C ALA A 121 -9.42 -12.80 10.76
N GLU A 122 -10.68 -12.48 10.52
CA GLU A 122 -11.77 -13.47 10.41
C GLU A 122 -11.70 -14.28 9.12
N ILE A 123 -11.51 -13.65 7.96
CA ILE A 123 -11.42 -14.37 6.67
C ILE A 123 -10.23 -15.34 6.60
N TYR A 124 -9.18 -15.10 7.38
CA TYR A 124 -8.03 -16.00 7.47
C TYR A 124 -8.06 -16.88 8.73
N ASN A 125 -9.16 -16.85 9.47
CA ASN A 125 -9.35 -17.61 10.71
C ASN A 125 -8.20 -17.40 11.72
N LYS A 126 -7.68 -16.17 11.82
CA LYS A 126 -6.58 -15.81 12.72
C LYS A 126 -7.13 -15.22 14.02
N LYS A 127 -7.16 -16.04 15.07
CA LYS A 127 -7.69 -15.67 16.39
C LYS A 127 -6.60 -15.77 17.44
N SER A 128 -6.41 -14.70 18.19
CA SER A 128 -5.51 -14.65 19.33
C SER A 128 -5.92 -13.47 20.23
N PRO A 129 -5.79 -13.56 21.54
CA PRO A 129 -5.96 -12.42 22.45
C PRO A 129 -4.93 -11.32 22.22
N LYS A 130 -3.86 -11.60 21.50
CA LYS A 130 -2.84 -10.62 21.10
C LYS A 130 -3.26 -9.73 19.93
N ASN A 131 -4.35 -10.07 19.23
CA ASN A 131 -4.80 -9.33 18.06
C ASN A 131 -5.50 -8.02 18.45
N LEU A 132 -5.01 -6.93 17.89
CA LEU A 132 -5.58 -5.59 18.00
C LEU A 132 -6.07 -5.13 16.63
N TYR A 133 -7.27 -4.57 16.58
CA TYR A 133 -7.93 -4.15 15.33
C TYR A 133 -7.90 -2.62 15.24
N LEU A 134 -6.72 -2.06 14.98
CA LEU A 134 -6.46 -0.61 15.06
C LEU A 134 -6.29 0.08 13.71
N GLY A 135 -6.43 -0.65 12.63
CA GLY A 135 -6.21 -0.13 11.29
C GLY A 135 -4.78 -0.35 10.80
N SER A 136 -4.44 0.28 9.69
CA SER A 136 -3.09 0.21 9.11
C SER A 136 -2.51 1.62 8.96
N PRO A 137 -1.40 1.93 9.64
CA PRO A 137 -0.74 3.24 9.54
C PRO A 137 -0.37 3.62 8.11
N LYS A 138 -0.14 2.64 7.27
CA LYS A 138 0.16 2.82 5.84
C LYS A 138 -0.80 3.77 5.13
N TYR A 139 -2.03 3.88 5.61
CA TYR A 139 -3.08 4.69 5.01
C TYR A 139 -3.25 6.06 5.67
N ASP A 140 -2.53 6.33 6.75
CA ASP A 140 -2.53 7.62 7.42
C ASP A 140 -1.51 8.55 6.75
N ILE A 141 -1.84 8.96 5.54
CA ILE A 141 -0.98 9.84 4.74
C ILE A 141 -1.84 10.96 4.16
N THR A 142 -1.35 12.19 4.29
CA THR A 142 -1.90 13.33 3.55
C THR A 142 -1.23 13.40 2.19
N LEU A 143 -2.02 13.42 1.14
CA LEU A 143 -1.57 13.50 -0.24
C LEU A 143 -1.95 14.87 -0.80
N ASP A 144 -0.98 15.57 -1.38
CA ASP A 144 -1.17 16.83 -2.10
C ASP A 144 -1.14 16.57 -3.60
N LYS A 145 -2.26 16.80 -4.28
CA LYS A 145 -2.39 16.57 -5.72
C LYS A 145 -1.42 17.41 -6.56
N ASN A 146 -1.12 18.63 -6.13
CA ASN A 146 -0.19 19.50 -6.86
C ASN A 146 1.23 18.98 -6.76
N GLU A 147 1.69 18.63 -5.54
CA GLU A 147 3.01 18.02 -5.33
C GLU A 147 3.17 16.72 -6.11
N ILE A 148 2.11 15.89 -6.16
CA ILE A 148 2.11 14.63 -6.90
C ILE A 148 2.20 14.89 -8.40
N ASN A 149 1.37 15.80 -8.93
CA ASN A 149 1.39 16.14 -10.35
C ASN A 149 2.77 16.70 -10.77
N GLU A 150 3.38 17.55 -9.96
CA GLU A 150 4.73 18.07 -10.20
C GLU A 150 5.78 16.95 -10.17
N LYS A 151 5.75 16.10 -9.13
CA LYS A 151 6.68 14.97 -8.96
C LYS A 151 6.70 14.04 -10.16
N TYR A 152 5.54 13.69 -10.67
CA TYR A 152 5.38 12.75 -11.81
C TYR A 152 5.25 13.47 -13.16
N LYS A 153 5.32 14.81 -13.19
CA LYS A 153 5.16 15.66 -14.39
C LYS A 153 3.84 15.36 -15.12
N LEU A 154 2.78 15.26 -14.35
CA LEU A 154 1.43 15.00 -14.86
C LEU A 154 0.75 16.33 -15.25
N THR A 155 -0.21 16.24 -16.16
CA THR A 155 -1.05 17.37 -16.58
C THR A 155 -2.24 17.56 -15.64
N ASN A 156 -3.06 18.58 -15.91
CA ASN A 156 -4.33 18.79 -15.22
C ASN A 156 -5.53 18.11 -15.93
N ASN A 157 -5.27 17.34 -17.00
CA ASN A 157 -6.31 16.60 -17.70
C ASN A 157 -6.85 15.44 -16.85
N LYS A 158 -7.97 14.85 -17.28
CA LYS A 158 -8.46 13.59 -16.74
C LYS A 158 -7.38 12.49 -16.86
N LYS A 159 -7.25 11.66 -15.86
CA LYS A 159 -6.22 10.61 -15.81
C LYS A 159 -6.81 9.24 -15.58
N ALA A 160 -6.37 8.28 -16.36
CA ALA A 160 -6.62 6.86 -16.13
C ALA A 160 -5.32 6.18 -15.67
N LEU A 161 -5.33 5.64 -14.45
CA LEU A 161 -4.20 4.90 -13.91
C LEU A 161 -4.26 3.43 -14.29
N ILE A 162 -3.23 2.94 -14.95
CA ILE A 162 -3.06 1.52 -15.26
C ILE A 162 -2.15 0.88 -14.20
N ILE A 163 -2.72 0.10 -13.28
CA ILE A 163 -1.92 -0.74 -12.37
C ILE A 163 -1.48 -1.98 -13.13
N TYR A 164 -0.31 -1.94 -13.71
CA TYR A 164 0.17 -2.89 -14.70
C TYR A 164 0.10 -4.35 -14.22
N PRO A 165 -0.41 -5.29 -15.03
CA PRO A 165 -0.47 -6.71 -14.66
C PRO A 165 0.92 -7.32 -14.49
N LYS A 166 1.01 -8.45 -13.78
CA LYS A 166 2.24 -9.26 -13.82
C LYS A 166 2.53 -9.68 -15.25
N THR A 167 3.82 -9.76 -15.61
CA THR A 167 4.27 -10.16 -16.95
C THR A 167 3.60 -11.44 -17.45
N ILE A 168 3.42 -12.43 -16.56
CA ILE A 168 2.73 -13.69 -16.88
C ILE A 168 1.26 -13.54 -17.30
N TYR A 169 0.63 -12.41 -16.99
CA TYR A 169 -0.77 -12.12 -17.33
C TYR A 169 -0.90 -11.02 -18.39
N LYS A 170 0.21 -10.45 -18.85
CA LYS A 170 0.20 -9.32 -19.80
C LYS A 170 -0.52 -9.67 -21.09
N SER A 171 -0.30 -10.90 -21.62
CA SER A 171 -0.95 -11.39 -22.84
C SER A 171 -2.42 -11.77 -22.66
N SER A 172 -2.95 -11.68 -21.46
CA SER A 172 -4.34 -12.05 -21.16
C SER A 172 -5.35 -10.95 -21.46
N VAL A 173 -4.88 -9.71 -21.69
CA VAL A 173 -5.73 -8.54 -21.96
C VAL A 173 -5.01 -7.67 -22.98
N ASP A 174 -5.77 -7.12 -23.92
CA ASP A 174 -5.27 -6.19 -24.93
C ASP A 174 -5.10 -4.79 -24.31
N LEU A 175 -3.90 -4.52 -23.79
CA LEU A 175 -3.58 -3.24 -23.15
C LEU A 175 -3.55 -2.09 -24.16
N ASP A 176 -3.09 -2.33 -25.40
CA ASP A 176 -3.00 -1.29 -26.41
C ASP A 176 -4.40 -0.83 -26.82
N ARG A 177 -5.36 -1.75 -26.88
CA ARG A 177 -6.77 -1.43 -27.08
C ARG A 177 -7.36 -0.60 -25.94
N ILE A 178 -7.07 -0.95 -24.68
CA ILE A 178 -7.49 -0.18 -23.51
C ILE A 178 -6.93 1.24 -23.58
N TYR A 179 -5.65 1.39 -23.88
CA TYR A 179 -5.01 2.70 -24.02
C TYR A 179 -5.67 3.54 -25.12
N PHE A 180 -5.89 2.95 -26.29
CA PHE A 180 -6.54 3.64 -27.39
C PHE A 180 -7.92 4.17 -27.05
N ILE A 181 -8.75 3.36 -26.38
CA ILE A 181 -10.10 3.78 -25.98
C ILE A 181 -10.03 4.93 -24.96
N LEU A 182 -9.18 4.81 -23.91
CA LEU A 182 -9.05 5.83 -22.89
C LEU A 182 -8.50 7.15 -23.45
N GLU A 183 -7.52 7.10 -24.36
CA GLU A 183 -6.99 8.29 -25.06
C GLU A 183 -8.10 8.96 -25.89
N ASN A 184 -8.95 8.20 -26.60
CA ASN A 184 -10.08 8.73 -27.34
C ASN A 184 -11.17 9.36 -26.44
N LEU A 185 -11.31 8.88 -25.21
CA LEU A 185 -12.17 9.49 -24.18
C LEU A 185 -11.53 10.71 -23.50
N GLY A 186 -10.34 11.11 -23.92
CA GLY A 186 -9.63 12.30 -23.45
C GLY A 186 -8.86 12.11 -22.13
N TYR A 187 -8.53 10.86 -21.76
CA TYR A 187 -7.71 10.59 -20.60
C TYR A 187 -6.21 10.61 -20.92
N ASP A 188 -5.43 11.22 -20.05
CA ASP A 188 -4.00 10.98 -20.00
C ASP A 188 -3.74 9.63 -19.31
N ILE A 189 -2.94 8.81 -19.94
CA ILE A 189 -2.60 7.49 -19.39
C ILE A 189 -1.44 7.61 -18.42
N VAL A 190 -1.65 7.15 -17.19
CA VAL A 190 -0.64 7.03 -16.15
C VAL A 190 -0.38 5.56 -15.89
N VAL A 191 0.88 5.13 -15.92
CA VAL A 191 1.24 3.72 -15.77
C VAL A 191 2.00 3.49 -14.47
N LYS A 192 1.49 2.57 -13.64
CA LYS A 192 2.16 2.09 -12.43
C LYS A 192 2.64 0.67 -12.66
N SER A 193 3.93 0.52 -12.86
CA SER A 193 4.56 -0.79 -12.96
C SER A 193 4.80 -1.44 -11.59
N ARG A 194 5.20 -2.69 -11.61
CA ARG A 194 5.62 -3.41 -10.41
C ARG A 194 7.14 -3.36 -10.30
N GLY A 195 7.67 -3.14 -9.09
CA GLY A 195 9.12 -3.07 -8.89
C GLY A 195 9.88 -4.35 -9.26
N LYS A 196 9.21 -5.51 -9.14
CA LYS A 196 9.77 -6.82 -9.56
C LYS A 196 9.55 -7.13 -11.05
N ASP A 197 8.77 -6.31 -11.74
CA ASP A 197 8.28 -6.53 -13.10
C ASP A 197 8.18 -5.17 -13.80
N PRO A 198 9.32 -4.48 -14.00
CA PRO A 198 9.33 -3.13 -14.54
C PRO A 198 8.87 -3.12 -16.01
N VAL A 199 8.14 -2.08 -16.37
CA VAL A 199 7.68 -1.83 -17.72
C VAL A 199 8.48 -0.70 -18.31
N ASN A 200 9.09 -0.91 -19.45
CA ASN A 200 9.76 0.14 -20.20
C ASN A 200 8.73 0.86 -21.09
N ASP A 201 7.85 1.62 -20.46
CA ASP A 201 6.89 2.46 -21.16
C ASP A 201 7.44 3.87 -21.27
N LYS A 202 7.76 4.27 -22.53
CA LYS A 202 8.26 5.62 -22.83
C LYS A 202 7.14 6.57 -23.29
N LYS A 203 5.96 6.03 -23.64
CA LYS A 203 4.83 6.78 -24.15
C LYS A 203 4.05 7.46 -23.01
N HIS A 204 3.80 6.73 -21.95
CA HIS A 204 2.95 7.16 -20.85
C HIS A 204 3.76 7.62 -19.64
N LYS A 205 3.17 8.51 -18.85
CA LYS A 205 3.80 9.07 -17.65
C LYS A 205 3.42 8.26 -16.41
N GLY A 206 4.02 8.62 -15.31
CA GLY A 206 3.81 8.02 -14.01
C GLY A 206 5.03 7.28 -13.48
N ASP A 207 4.85 6.52 -12.41
CA ASP A 207 5.94 5.75 -11.86
C ASP A 207 6.17 4.49 -12.68
N ALA A 208 7.27 4.45 -13.35
CA ALA A 208 7.67 3.29 -14.09
C ALA A 208 8.06 2.12 -13.19
N TYR A 209 8.61 2.31 -12.00
CA TYR A 209 9.01 1.23 -11.09
C TYR A 209 9.89 1.75 -9.98
N TYR A 210 9.45 2.06 -8.86
CA TYR A 210 10.31 2.49 -7.76
C TYR A 210 11.51 3.35 -8.17
N SER A 211 11.35 4.11 -9.27
CA SER A 211 12.43 4.91 -9.83
C SER A 211 12.87 5.99 -8.85
N ASP A 212 11.96 6.48 -8.04
CA ASP A 212 12.22 7.41 -6.97
C ASP A 212 12.83 6.75 -5.73
N LYS A 213 12.75 5.42 -5.60
CA LYS A 213 13.23 4.63 -4.46
C LYS A 213 12.77 5.17 -3.12
N SER A 214 11.63 5.86 -3.10
CA SER A 214 11.18 6.58 -1.92
C SER A 214 10.51 5.68 -0.89
N TRP A 215 9.73 4.70 -1.33
CA TRP A 215 8.94 3.82 -0.49
C TRP A 215 7.94 4.53 0.46
N TYR A 216 8.14 5.83 0.62
CA TYR A 216 7.28 6.72 1.35
C TYR A 216 7.43 8.14 0.76
N PRO A 217 6.34 8.81 0.36
CA PRO A 217 4.95 8.29 0.31
C PRO A 217 4.78 7.04 -0.57
N HIS A 218 3.65 6.33 -0.39
CA HIS A 218 3.38 5.12 -1.16
C HIS A 218 2.94 5.47 -2.59
N THR A 219 3.81 5.26 -3.56
CA THR A 219 3.61 5.65 -4.98
C THR A 219 2.26 5.23 -5.56
N THR A 220 1.76 4.04 -5.23
CA THR A 220 0.43 3.60 -5.71
C THR A 220 -0.67 4.52 -5.20
N MET A 221 -0.62 4.96 -3.94
CA MET A 221 -1.61 5.88 -3.38
C MET A 221 -1.49 7.26 -4.01
N GLU A 222 -0.27 7.76 -4.21
CA GLU A 222 -0.06 9.05 -4.88
C GLU A 222 -0.70 9.05 -6.28
N LEU A 223 -0.46 8.01 -7.08
CA LEU A 223 -0.99 7.95 -8.44
C LEU A 223 -2.51 7.72 -8.49
N ILE A 224 -3.06 6.95 -7.55
CA ILE A 224 -4.54 6.79 -7.42
C ILE A 224 -5.17 8.13 -7.05
N GLU A 225 -4.60 8.89 -6.11
CA GLU A 225 -5.14 10.17 -5.62
C GLU A 225 -5.33 11.21 -6.73
N VAL A 226 -4.49 11.18 -7.76
CA VAL A 226 -4.55 12.12 -8.89
C VAL A 226 -5.28 11.57 -10.10
N SER A 227 -5.82 10.36 -10.04
CA SER A 227 -6.47 9.69 -11.16
C SER A 227 -7.99 9.70 -10.99
N ASP A 228 -8.71 9.82 -12.12
CA ASP A 228 -10.16 9.80 -12.16
C ASP A 228 -10.72 8.38 -12.22
N ILE A 229 -9.96 7.44 -12.75
CA ILE A 229 -10.31 6.02 -12.84
C ILE A 229 -9.05 5.14 -12.80
N VAL A 230 -9.19 3.94 -12.25
CA VAL A 230 -8.10 2.94 -12.19
C VAL A 230 -8.44 1.71 -13.00
N ILE A 231 -7.52 1.27 -13.85
CA ILE A 231 -7.59 -0.03 -14.52
C ILE A 231 -6.71 -1.01 -13.76
N ASN A 232 -7.33 -2.05 -13.24
CA ASN A 232 -6.73 -3.02 -12.31
C ASN A 232 -6.78 -4.44 -12.88
N PHE A 233 -5.84 -5.29 -12.47
CA PHE A 233 -5.71 -6.67 -12.94
C PHE A 233 -5.54 -7.62 -11.75
N ASN A 234 -6.60 -7.77 -10.96
CA ASN A 234 -6.60 -8.52 -9.70
C ASN A 234 -5.45 -8.12 -8.76
N SER A 235 -5.14 -6.83 -8.70
CA SER A 235 -4.14 -6.31 -7.77
C SER A 235 -4.77 -5.98 -6.43
N THR A 236 -4.03 -6.15 -5.35
CA THR A 236 -4.41 -5.70 -4.01
C THR A 236 -4.52 -4.17 -3.88
N GLY A 237 -4.17 -3.43 -4.93
CA GLY A 237 -4.38 -1.99 -5.05
C GLY A 237 -5.84 -1.55 -4.95
N VAL A 238 -6.79 -2.47 -5.06
CA VAL A 238 -8.21 -2.17 -4.80
C VAL A 238 -8.44 -1.51 -3.43
N LYS A 239 -7.68 -1.88 -2.41
CA LYS A 239 -7.78 -1.25 -1.07
C LYS A 239 -7.48 0.24 -1.11
N GLU A 240 -6.42 0.59 -1.84
CA GLU A 240 -6.01 1.97 -2.02
C GLU A 240 -7.05 2.74 -2.84
N CYS A 241 -7.63 2.13 -3.88
CA CYS A 241 -8.72 2.73 -4.67
C CYS A 241 -9.94 3.03 -3.78
N VAL A 242 -10.34 2.08 -2.94
CA VAL A 242 -11.48 2.23 -2.03
C VAL A 242 -11.22 3.35 -1.02
N LEU A 243 -10.05 3.36 -0.39
CA LEU A 243 -9.71 4.38 0.62
C LEU A 243 -9.59 5.78 0.04
N LEU A 244 -9.12 5.91 -1.20
CA LEU A 244 -8.99 7.19 -1.92
C LEU A 244 -10.23 7.53 -2.76
N ARG A 245 -11.28 6.70 -2.69
CA ARG A 245 -12.57 6.91 -3.38
C ARG A 245 -12.43 7.06 -4.90
N THR A 246 -11.51 6.31 -5.50
CA THR A 246 -11.28 6.32 -6.94
C THR A 246 -11.91 5.08 -7.56
N PRO A 247 -12.88 5.24 -8.50
CA PRO A 247 -13.54 4.11 -9.16
C PRO A 247 -12.55 3.28 -9.98
N LEU A 248 -12.89 2.00 -10.16
CA LEU A 248 -11.99 1.10 -10.87
C LEU A 248 -12.71 0.13 -11.81
N ILE A 249 -12.00 -0.24 -12.88
CA ILE A 249 -12.33 -1.37 -13.74
C ILE A 249 -11.33 -2.48 -13.44
N ASN A 250 -11.81 -3.68 -13.12
CA ASN A 250 -10.96 -4.82 -12.84
C ASN A 250 -11.08 -5.88 -13.94
N PHE A 251 -9.97 -6.26 -14.54
CA PHE A 251 -9.88 -7.41 -15.44
C PHE A 251 -9.52 -8.69 -14.68
N ASN A 252 -10.34 -9.72 -14.82
CA ASN A 252 -10.13 -11.01 -14.19
C ASN A 252 -9.07 -11.83 -14.93
N VAL A 253 -7.81 -11.57 -14.60
CA VAL A 253 -6.65 -12.23 -15.24
C VAL A 253 -6.07 -13.41 -14.45
N LYS A 254 -6.51 -13.59 -13.20
CA LYS A 254 -6.03 -14.65 -12.31
C LYS A 254 -7.16 -15.61 -11.95
N PRO A 255 -6.84 -16.90 -11.72
CA PRO A 255 -7.83 -17.87 -11.23
C PRO A 255 -8.29 -17.58 -9.81
N TRP A 256 -7.52 -16.84 -9.03
CA TRP A 256 -7.83 -16.42 -7.67
C TRP A 256 -7.77 -14.89 -7.55
N MET A 257 -8.80 -14.32 -6.98
CA MET A 257 -8.93 -12.88 -6.74
C MET A 257 -8.79 -12.61 -5.24
N PRO A 258 -7.70 -11.96 -4.81
CA PRO A 258 -7.57 -11.52 -3.43
C PRO A 258 -8.60 -10.41 -3.15
N LEU A 259 -9.21 -10.43 -1.96
CA LEU A 259 -10.15 -9.41 -1.53
C LEU A 259 -11.34 -9.24 -2.49
N LYS A 260 -11.89 -10.38 -2.94
CA LYS A 260 -12.99 -10.40 -3.94
C LYS A 260 -14.17 -9.52 -3.51
N GLU A 261 -14.44 -9.44 -2.22
CA GLU A 261 -15.53 -8.66 -1.63
C GLU A 261 -15.41 -7.16 -1.95
N LEU A 262 -14.18 -6.62 -2.02
CA LEU A 262 -13.96 -5.22 -2.38
C LEU A 262 -14.26 -4.91 -3.87
N TYR A 263 -14.41 -5.94 -4.69
CA TYR A 263 -14.78 -5.79 -6.09
C TYR A 263 -16.28 -5.94 -6.36
N ASP A 264 -17.09 -6.18 -5.34
CA ASP A 264 -18.53 -6.45 -5.47
C ASP A 264 -19.41 -5.20 -5.25
N TYR A 265 -18.79 -4.00 -5.19
CA TYR A 265 -19.48 -2.73 -5.01
C TYR A 265 -19.60 -1.93 -6.32
N GLU A 266 -20.52 -0.98 -6.37
CA GLU A 266 -20.83 -0.15 -7.54
C GLU A 266 -19.66 0.69 -8.06
N TYR A 267 -18.64 0.94 -7.24
CA TYR A 267 -17.42 1.64 -7.66
C TYR A 267 -16.48 0.77 -8.52
N CYS A 268 -16.79 -0.50 -8.70
CA CYS A 268 -15.96 -1.44 -9.47
C CYS A 268 -16.78 -2.15 -10.54
N HIS A 269 -16.34 -2.05 -11.78
CA HIS A 269 -16.81 -2.93 -12.85
C HIS A 269 -15.81 -4.06 -13.08
N LYS A 270 -16.31 -5.28 -13.35
CA LYS A 270 -15.47 -6.46 -13.59
C LYS A 270 -15.61 -6.96 -15.02
N PHE A 271 -14.55 -6.81 -15.80
CA PHE A 271 -14.46 -7.48 -17.07
C PHE A 271 -13.79 -8.86 -16.96
N GLN A 272 -14.18 -9.77 -17.84
CA GLN A 272 -13.37 -10.91 -18.17
C GLN A 272 -12.21 -10.47 -19.10
N LYS A 273 -11.50 -11.40 -19.74
CA LYS A 273 -10.36 -11.05 -20.59
C LYS A 273 -10.79 -10.29 -21.85
N ASP A 274 -11.92 -10.67 -22.41
CA ASP A 274 -12.49 -10.07 -23.61
C ASP A 274 -13.54 -9.03 -23.22
N PHE A 275 -13.65 -7.96 -24.01
CA PHE A 275 -14.60 -6.88 -23.83
C PHE A 275 -14.91 -6.21 -25.17
N GLU A 276 -16.08 -5.61 -25.29
CA GLU A 276 -16.45 -4.77 -26.44
C GLU A 276 -16.07 -3.32 -26.19
N ASP A 277 -15.55 -2.61 -27.23
CA ASP A 277 -15.10 -1.21 -27.09
C ASP A 277 -16.19 -0.33 -26.52
N LYS A 278 -17.41 -0.42 -27.09
CA LYS A 278 -18.53 0.38 -26.66
C LYS A 278 -18.94 0.10 -25.21
N GLU A 279 -18.93 -1.15 -24.80
CA GLU A 279 -19.21 -1.52 -23.41
C GLU A 279 -18.17 -0.92 -22.46
N PHE A 280 -16.90 -0.97 -22.83
CA PHE A 280 -15.83 -0.39 -22.03
C PHE A 280 -15.97 1.14 -21.90
N GLU A 281 -16.24 1.83 -23.02
CA GLU A 281 -16.52 3.28 -23.02
C GLU A 281 -17.68 3.65 -22.10
N ASP A 282 -18.82 2.92 -22.22
CA ASP A 282 -20.01 3.17 -21.42
C ASP A 282 -19.73 2.94 -19.92
N VAL A 283 -18.96 1.92 -19.56
CA VAL A 283 -18.53 1.65 -18.19
C VAL A 283 -17.63 2.76 -17.64
N VAL A 284 -16.64 3.23 -18.42
CA VAL A 284 -15.77 4.34 -18.01
C VAL A 284 -16.61 5.59 -17.72
N ASN A 285 -17.51 5.95 -18.64
CA ASN A 285 -18.36 7.13 -18.49
C ASN A 285 -19.31 7.00 -17.29
N ASP A 286 -19.91 5.84 -17.10
CA ASP A 286 -20.81 5.57 -15.98
C ASP A 286 -20.08 5.70 -14.64
N LEU A 287 -18.95 5.02 -14.45
CA LEU A 287 -18.19 5.04 -13.21
C LEU A 287 -17.64 6.43 -12.85
N THR A 288 -17.29 7.24 -13.83
CA THR A 288 -16.72 8.57 -13.60
C THR A 288 -17.76 9.69 -13.50
N SER A 289 -19.03 9.41 -13.79
CA SER A 289 -20.13 10.36 -13.68
C SER A 289 -21.04 10.14 -12.48
N LYS A 290 -21.04 8.96 -11.88
CA LYS A 290 -21.89 8.59 -10.74
C LYS A 290 -21.37 9.15 -9.42
N ASP A 291 -22.30 9.44 -8.50
CA ASP A 291 -21.98 9.60 -7.08
C ASP A 291 -21.83 8.21 -6.45
N LEU A 292 -20.58 7.82 -6.19
CA LEU A 292 -20.21 6.54 -5.60
C LEU A 292 -19.89 6.64 -4.11
N THR A 293 -20.12 7.81 -3.49
CA THR A 293 -19.77 8.09 -2.08
C THR A 293 -20.31 7.02 -1.13
N LYS A 294 -21.58 6.67 -1.27
CA LYS A 294 -22.23 5.66 -0.42
C LYS A 294 -21.59 4.27 -0.55
N ALA A 295 -21.25 3.86 -1.78
CA ALA A 295 -20.62 2.56 -2.03
C ALA A 295 -19.23 2.49 -1.39
N PHE A 296 -18.43 3.56 -1.50
CA PHE A 296 -17.14 3.66 -0.84
C PHE A 296 -17.27 3.65 0.68
N ASP A 297 -18.18 4.45 1.25
CA ASP A 297 -18.39 4.51 2.70
C ASP A 297 -18.77 3.16 3.28
N THR A 298 -19.71 2.46 2.63
CA THR A 298 -20.14 1.12 3.04
C THR A 298 -18.96 0.14 3.02
N SER A 299 -18.21 0.10 1.90
CA SER A 299 -17.07 -0.81 1.76
C SER A 299 -15.97 -0.52 2.77
N ILE A 300 -15.68 0.76 3.04
CA ILE A 300 -14.69 1.15 4.07
C ILE A 300 -15.16 0.70 5.44
N GLN A 301 -16.41 0.93 5.79
CA GLN A 301 -16.97 0.56 7.08
C GLN A 301 -16.99 -0.95 7.30
N GLU A 302 -17.30 -1.73 6.28
CA GLU A 302 -17.41 -3.19 6.40
C GLU A 302 -16.07 -3.90 6.39
N HIS A 303 -15.10 -3.42 5.61
CA HIS A 303 -13.88 -4.16 5.33
C HIS A 303 -12.59 -3.48 5.79
N LEU A 304 -12.58 -2.15 5.88
CA LEU A 304 -11.36 -1.40 6.12
C LEU A 304 -11.49 -0.50 7.36
N PHE A 305 -10.37 -0.08 7.92
CA PHE A 305 -10.30 1.02 8.86
C PHE A 305 -9.66 2.20 8.15
N ALA A 306 -10.43 3.25 7.94
CA ALA A 306 -9.92 4.48 7.34
C ALA A 306 -9.49 5.48 8.42
N GLY A 307 -8.34 6.10 8.18
CA GLY A 307 -7.82 7.23 8.94
C GLY A 307 -7.42 6.93 10.39
N ASP A 308 -6.60 7.78 10.95
CA ASP A 308 -6.21 7.82 12.37
C ASP A 308 -5.67 6.51 12.98
N SER A 309 -5.20 5.56 12.14
CA SER A 309 -4.65 4.30 12.64
C SER A 309 -3.42 4.53 13.50
N SER A 310 -2.53 5.43 13.07
CA SER A 310 -1.32 5.80 13.83
C SER A 310 -1.67 6.38 15.20
N LYS A 311 -2.71 7.22 15.26
CA LYS A 311 -3.20 7.80 16.49
C LYS A 311 -3.74 6.72 17.44
N ARG A 312 -4.63 5.84 16.93
CA ARG A 312 -5.17 4.72 17.73
C ARG A 312 -4.11 3.75 18.23
N ILE A 313 -3.05 3.53 17.46
CA ILE A 313 -1.94 2.64 17.83
C ILE A 313 -1.09 3.27 18.94
N LEU A 314 -0.97 4.59 18.97
CA LEU A 314 -0.17 5.30 19.96
C LEU A 314 -0.98 5.72 21.20
N ASP A 315 -2.30 5.62 21.20
CA ASP A 315 -3.17 5.76 22.36
C ASP A 315 -3.13 4.51 23.24
#